data_af1a8bf26218391364b50afbfebed502
#
_entry.id   af1a8bf26218391364b50afbfebed502
#
_cell.length_a   1.000
_cell.length_b   1.000
_cell.length_c   1.000
_cell.angle_alpha   90.00
_cell.angle_beta   90.00
_cell.angle_gamma   90.00
#
_symmetry.space_group_name_H-M   'P 1'
#
loop_
_entity.id
_entity.type
_entity.pdbx_description
1 polymer ?
#
loop_
_entity_poly.entity_id
_entity_poly.type
_entity_poly.pdbx_seq_one_letter_code
_entity_poly.pdbx_strand_id
1 'polypeptide(L)'
;MSVSMLSTFVKPMHPEGRKFVAIAVAITVILFLIWEPLGWIGVGLTVWVYYFFRDPVRVTPSQPGLMISPADGIISLLEPAVPPAELGLGDQPMTRISVFMSVFNCHVNRLPAAGTLEKVAYRPGKFLNASLDKASEDNERNGLTVALEDGRRYGVVQIAGLVARRILCWSKEGQTLATGERFGLIRFGSRLDIYLPDGVEPKVQIGQTMIAGETVLADLNAKS
;
A
#
# COMPACT_ATOMS: atom_id res chain seq x y z
N MET A 1 -26.49 -3.08 -1.48
CA MET A 1 -25.64 -3.73 -2.50
C MET A 1 -25.80 -5.24 -2.33
N SER A 2 -26.34 -5.99 -3.29
CA SER A 2 -26.47 -7.45 -3.17
C SER A 2 -25.09 -8.08 -3.35
N VAL A 3 -24.65 -8.84 -2.36
CA VAL A 3 -23.41 -9.62 -2.45
C VAL A 3 -23.67 -10.82 -3.36
N SER A 4 -23.15 -10.80 -4.59
CA SER A 4 -23.25 -11.96 -5.49
C SER A 4 -22.04 -12.87 -5.27
N MET A 5 -22.20 -14.20 -5.44
CA MET A 5 -21.07 -15.14 -5.37
C MET A 5 -19.94 -14.76 -6.35
N LEU A 6 -20.26 -14.27 -7.53
CA LEU A 6 -19.27 -13.82 -8.53
C LEU A 6 -18.42 -12.66 -8.00
N SER A 7 -18.97 -11.73 -7.22
CA SER A 7 -18.22 -10.61 -6.65
C SER A 7 -17.20 -11.04 -5.58
N THR A 8 -17.32 -12.27 -5.07
CA THR A 8 -16.35 -12.84 -4.12
C THR A 8 -15.06 -13.25 -4.83
N PHE A 9 -15.15 -13.78 -6.04
CA PHE A 9 -14.00 -14.28 -6.80
C PHE A 9 -13.46 -13.26 -7.80
N VAL A 10 -14.34 -12.56 -8.53
CA VAL A 10 -13.94 -11.59 -9.55
C VAL A 10 -13.99 -10.19 -8.93
N LYS A 11 -12.82 -9.66 -8.59
CA LYS A 11 -12.67 -8.29 -8.07
C LYS A 11 -12.45 -7.32 -9.24
N PRO A 12 -12.92 -6.07 -9.13
CA PRO A 12 -12.61 -5.05 -10.13
C PRO A 12 -11.09 -4.93 -10.32
N MET A 13 -10.67 -4.66 -11.55
CA MET A 13 -9.28 -4.41 -11.88
C MET A 13 -9.00 -2.91 -11.92
N HIS A 14 -7.90 -2.49 -11.30
CA HIS A 14 -7.43 -1.11 -11.36
C HIS A 14 -7.07 -0.74 -12.83
N PRO A 15 -7.40 0.48 -13.30
CA PRO A 15 -7.13 0.91 -14.68
C PRO A 15 -5.67 0.73 -15.12
N GLU A 16 -4.71 0.94 -14.19
CA GLU A 16 -3.28 0.71 -14.43
C GLU A 16 -2.94 -0.73 -14.85
N GLY A 17 -3.77 -1.71 -14.50
CA GLY A 17 -3.57 -3.12 -14.87
C GLY A 17 -3.96 -3.43 -16.30
N ARG A 18 -4.83 -2.64 -16.95
CA ARG A 18 -5.42 -2.97 -18.25
C ARG A 18 -4.37 -3.25 -19.32
N LYS A 19 -3.34 -2.40 -19.42
CA LYS A 19 -2.25 -2.56 -20.40
C LYS A 19 -1.42 -3.83 -20.13
N PHE A 20 -1.16 -4.17 -18.86
CA PHE A 20 -0.37 -5.36 -18.52
C PHE A 20 -1.14 -6.64 -18.80
N VAL A 21 -2.44 -6.67 -18.51
CA VAL A 21 -3.30 -7.81 -18.86
C VAL A 21 -3.43 -7.96 -20.37
N ALA A 22 -3.60 -6.87 -21.13
CA ALA A 22 -3.65 -6.94 -22.60
C ALA A 22 -2.34 -7.50 -23.19
N ILE A 23 -1.19 -7.07 -22.68
CA ILE A 23 0.13 -7.60 -23.09
C ILE A 23 0.23 -9.10 -22.73
N ALA A 24 -0.16 -9.48 -21.51
CA ALA A 24 -0.12 -10.87 -21.05
C ALA A 24 -1.01 -11.77 -21.93
N VAL A 25 -2.22 -11.31 -22.28
CA VAL A 25 -3.12 -12.03 -23.21
C VAL A 25 -2.46 -12.21 -24.58
N ALA A 26 -1.88 -11.14 -25.16
CA ALA A 26 -1.20 -11.23 -26.46
C ALA A 26 -0.04 -12.23 -26.44
N ILE A 27 0.78 -12.19 -25.37
CA ILE A 27 1.86 -13.17 -25.18
C ILE A 27 1.30 -14.59 -25.05
N THR A 28 0.22 -14.78 -24.30
CA THR A 28 -0.42 -16.09 -24.11
C THR A 28 -0.90 -16.68 -25.45
N VAL A 29 -1.50 -15.86 -26.32
CA VAL A 29 -1.90 -16.29 -27.66
C VAL A 29 -0.68 -16.75 -28.49
N ILE A 30 0.41 -16.00 -28.47
CA ILE A 30 1.66 -16.38 -29.16
C ILE A 30 2.19 -17.71 -28.60
N LEU A 31 2.18 -17.90 -27.28
CA LEU A 31 2.64 -19.14 -26.66
C LEU A 31 1.80 -20.34 -27.07
N PHE A 32 0.49 -20.20 -27.23
CA PHE A 32 -0.36 -21.27 -27.78
C PHE A 32 -0.03 -21.64 -29.24
N LEU A 33 0.37 -20.64 -30.03
CA LEU A 33 0.78 -20.90 -31.43
C LEU A 33 2.12 -21.65 -31.55
N ILE A 34 2.97 -21.54 -30.50
CA ILE A 34 4.28 -22.21 -30.45
C ILE A 34 4.11 -23.63 -29.90
N TRP A 35 3.42 -23.76 -28.75
CA TRP A 35 3.23 -25.04 -28.06
C TRP A 35 2.14 -24.95 -27.02
N GLU A 36 1.13 -25.83 -27.11
CA GLU A 36 -0.05 -25.79 -26.26
C GLU A 36 0.26 -25.71 -24.72
N PRO A 37 1.18 -26.53 -24.14
CA PRO A 37 1.51 -26.43 -22.71
C PRO A 37 2.04 -25.06 -22.29
N LEU A 38 2.82 -24.38 -23.14
CA LEU A 38 3.27 -23.00 -22.88
C LEU A 38 2.10 -22.03 -22.85
N GLY A 39 1.10 -22.24 -23.72
CA GLY A 39 -0.12 -21.47 -23.71
C GLY A 39 -0.85 -21.53 -22.37
N TRP A 40 -0.98 -22.72 -21.78
CA TRP A 40 -1.60 -22.89 -20.45
C TRP A 40 -0.81 -22.24 -19.31
N ILE A 41 0.53 -22.26 -19.38
CA ILE A 41 1.37 -21.48 -18.47
C ILE A 41 1.08 -19.98 -18.65
N GLY A 42 0.96 -19.51 -19.88
CA GLY A 42 0.60 -18.13 -20.21
C GLY A 42 -0.77 -17.72 -19.62
N VAL A 43 -1.77 -18.60 -19.67
CA VAL A 43 -3.08 -18.38 -19.01
C VAL A 43 -2.89 -18.17 -17.52
N GLY A 44 -2.15 -19.04 -16.84
CA GLY A 44 -1.89 -18.91 -15.39
C GLY A 44 -1.22 -17.57 -15.04
N LEU A 45 -0.22 -17.16 -15.83
CA LEU A 45 0.46 -15.86 -15.64
C LEU A 45 -0.48 -14.69 -15.92
N THR A 46 -1.34 -14.78 -16.94
CA THR A 46 -2.33 -13.73 -17.27
C THR A 46 -3.34 -13.56 -16.11
N VAL A 47 -3.84 -14.67 -15.57
CA VAL A 47 -4.73 -14.67 -14.40
C VAL A 47 -4.02 -14.04 -13.18
N TRP A 48 -2.75 -14.38 -12.96
CA TRP A 48 -1.98 -13.78 -11.86
C TRP A 48 -1.78 -12.27 -12.06
N VAL A 49 -1.47 -11.79 -13.28
CA VAL A 49 -1.36 -10.36 -13.59
C VAL A 49 -2.69 -9.65 -13.33
N TYR A 50 -3.81 -10.24 -13.76
CA TYR A 50 -5.14 -9.70 -13.44
C TYR A 50 -5.36 -9.60 -11.93
N TYR A 51 -5.06 -10.67 -11.20
CA TYR A 51 -5.24 -10.75 -9.75
C TYR A 51 -4.34 -9.75 -9.00
N PHE A 52 -3.11 -9.53 -9.48
CA PHE A 52 -2.20 -8.54 -8.94
C PHE A 52 -2.78 -7.13 -8.99
N PHE A 53 -3.37 -6.74 -10.12
CA PHE A 53 -3.97 -5.42 -10.31
C PHE A 53 -5.43 -5.33 -9.84
N ARG A 54 -5.91 -6.25 -9.01
CA ARG A 54 -7.26 -6.15 -8.44
C ARG A 54 -7.36 -4.93 -7.53
N ASP A 55 -8.54 -4.31 -7.55
CA ASP A 55 -8.88 -3.16 -6.69
C ASP A 55 -10.25 -3.41 -6.04
N PRO A 56 -10.31 -4.25 -5.00
CA PRO A 56 -11.56 -4.60 -4.35
C PRO A 56 -12.18 -3.37 -3.67
N VAL A 57 -13.50 -3.33 -3.69
CA VAL A 57 -14.24 -2.40 -2.82
C VAL A 57 -13.96 -2.78 -1.36
N ARG A 58 -13.64 -1.79 -0.53
CA ARG A 58 -13.36 -1.96 0.89
C ARG A 58 -14.40 -1.22 1.72
N VAL A 59 -14.72 -1.79 2.86
CA VAL A 59 -15.64 -1.19 3.83
C VAL A 59 -14.82 -0.64 4.98
N THR A 60 -14.54 0.66 4.93
CA THR A 60 -13.78 1.34 5.98
C THR A 60 -14.63 1.47 7.24
N PRO A 61 -14.08 1.15 8.43
CA PRO A 61 -14.77 1.37 9.70
C PRO A 61 -15.23 2.82 9.84
N SER A 62 -16.48 3.00 10.26
CA SER A 62 -17.10 4.34 10.36
C SER A 62 -16.80 5.06 11.68
N GLN A 63 -16.16 4.41 12.65
CA GLN A 63 -15.83 5.01 13.93
C GLN A 63 -14.78 6.11 13.73
N PRO A 64 -15.02 7.35 14.20
CA PRO A 64 -14.06 8.45 14.08
C PRO A 64 -12.78 8.17 14.91
N GLY A 65 -11.65 8.65 14.38
CA GLY A 65 -10.35 8.54 15.05
C GLY A 65 -9.63 7.21 14.81
N LEU A 66 -10.19 6.26 14.09
CA LEU A 66 -9.47 5.04 13.73
C LEU A 66 -8.49 5.30 12.59
N MET A 67 -7.24 4.83 12.77
CA MET A 67 -6.27 4.67 11.71
C MET A 67 -6.34 3.24 11.19
N ILE A 68 -6.47 3.09 9.88
CA ILE A 68 -6.59 1.79 9.21
C ILE A 68 -5.36 1.45 8.39
N SER A 69 -5.19 0.17 8.07
CA SER A 69 -4.07 -0.27 7.23
C SER A 69 -4.12 0.36 5.83
N PRO A 70 -3.01 0.96 5.36
CA PRO A 70 -2.93 1.51 4.00
C PRO A 70 -2.71 0.44 2.94
N ALA A 71 -2.41 -0.80 3.32
CA ALA A 71 -2.03 -1.86 2.39
C ALA A 71 -2.55 -3.23 2.84
N ASP A 72 -2.77 -4.13 1.88
CA ASP A 72 -2.88 -5.57 2.14
C ASP A 72 -1.47 -6.12 2.41
N GLY A 73 -1.31 -6.95 3.43
CA GLY A 73 0.00 -7.56 3.69
C GLY A 73 0.12 -8.13 5.10
N ILE A 74 1.36 -8.12 5.61
CA ILE A 74 1.68 -8.62 6.94
C ILE A 74 2.51 -7.56 7.66
N ILE A 75 2.26 -7.33 8.94
CA ILE A 75 3.11 -6.47 9.77
C ILE A 75 4.49 -7.13 9.87
N SER A 76 5.49 -6.49 9.29
CA SER A 76 6.87 -6.96 9.27
C SER A 76 7.75 -6.30 10.33
N LEU A 77 7.49 -5.03 10.67
CA LEU A 77 8.19 -4.28 11.71
C LEU A 77 7.20 -3.47 12.53
N LEU A 78 7.51 -3.33 13.81
CA LEU A 78 6.80 -2.51 14.77
C LEU A 78 7.80 -2.02 15.82
N GLU A 79 8.30 -0.79 15.65
CA GLU A 79 9.40 -0.27 16.44
C GLU A 79 9.49 1.26 16.37
N PRO A 80 10.15 1.93 17.31
CA PRO A 80 10.50 3.34 17.18
C PRO A 80 11.51 3.52 16.03
N ALA A 81 11.27 4.50 15.15
CA ALA A 81 12.18 4.86 14.08
C ALA A 81 12.08 6.35 13.74
N VAL A 82 13.20 6.97 13.38
CA VAL A 82 13.22 8.36 12.91
C VAL A 82 12.57 8.42 11.52
N PRO A 83 11.56 9.26 11.32
CA PRO A 83 10.95 9.44 10.01
C PRO A 83 11.97 9.95 8.98
N PRO A 84 11.87 9.57 7.69
CA PRO A 84 12.68 10.16 6.64
C PRO A 84 12.60 11.69 6.64
N ALA A 85 13.76 12.35 6.51
CA ALA A 85 13.86 13.82 6.60
C ALA A 85 12.96 14.56 5.60
N GLU A 86 12.72 13.95 4.44
CA GLU A 86 11.84 14.50 3.41
C GLU A 86 10.38 14.64 3.85
N LEU A 87 9.93 13.94 4.91
CA LEU A 87 8.59 14.09 5.47
C LEU A 87 8.44 15.38 6.29
N GLY A 88 9.53 15.89 6.88
CA GLY A 88 9.48 17.09 7.73
C GLY A 88 8.72 16.86 9.05
N LEU A 89 8.71 15.62 9.55
CA LEU A 89 8.10 15.25 10.82
C LEU A 89 9.03 15.41 12.04
N GLY A 90 10.26 15.91 11.80
CA GLY A 90 11.28 16.06 12.82
C GLY A 90 12.28 14.91 12.82
N ASP A 91 13.17 14.92 13.83
CA ASP A 91 14.28 13.97 14.00
C ASP A 91 14.10 13.06 15.22
N GLN A 92 12.95 13.16 15.90
CA GLN A 92 12.62 12.30 17.02
C GLN A 92 12.02 10.98 16.54
N PRO A 93 12.33 9.84 17.19
CA PRO A 93 11.72 8.57 16.87
C PRO A 93 10.19 8.61 17.04
N MET A 94 9.46 8.13 16.04
CA MET A 94 8.02 7.88 16.06
C MET A 94 7.77 6.39 15.99
N THR A 95 6.63 5.91 16.49
CA THR A 95 6.25 4.50 16.32
C THR A 95 6.03 4.21 14.85
N ARG A 96 6.89 3.35 14.27
CA ARG A 96 6.80 2.88 12.89
C ARG A 96 6.09 1.53 12.84
N ILE A 97 5.05 1.44 12.01
CA ILE A 97 4.39 0.19 11.61
C ILE A 97 4.75 -0.05 10.16
N SER A 98 5.36 -1.20 9.84
CA SER A 98 5.70 -1.58 8.47
C SER A 98 4.82 -2.72 7.98
N VAL A 99 4.12 -2.51 6.87
CA VAL A 99 3.28 -3.53 6.21
C VAL A 99 4.00 -4.01 4.96
N PHE A 100 4.44 -5.27 4.96
CA PHE A 100 5.04 -5.92 3.81
C PHE A 100 3.97 -6.50 2.90
N MET A 101 4.03 -6.16 1.61
CA MET A 101 3.13 -6.65 0.57
C MET A 101 3.84 -7.66 -0.32
N SER A 102 3.39 -8.91 -0.31
CA SER A 102 3.84 -9.93 -1.25
C SER A 102 3.22 -9.71 -2.64
N VAL A 103 3.81 -10.32 -3.67
CA VAL A 103 3.28 -10.23 -5.05
C VAL A 103 1.87 -10.83 -5.25
N PHE A 104 1.30 -11.43 -4.22
CA PHE A 104 -0.08 -11.96 -4.22
C PHE A 104 -1.07 -11.01 -3.50
N ASN A 105 -0.59 -9.97 -2.82
CA ASN A 105 -1.44 -8.99 -2.16
C ASN A 105 -2.02 -7.96 -3.16
N CYS A 106 -3.04 -7.21 -2.73
CA CYS A 106 -3.50 -6.03 -3.46
C CYS A 106 -2.52 -4.88 -3.20
N HIS A 107 -2.09 -4.21 -4.27
CA HIS A 107 -1.07 -3.17 -4.19
C HIS A 107 -1.61 -1.73 -4.29
N VAL A 108 -2.93 -1.57 -4.30
CA VAL A 108 -3.58 -0.26 -4.18
C VAL A 108 -3.45 0.23 -2.74
N ASN A 109 -2.89 1.42 -2.56
CA ASN A 109 -2.65 2.00 -1.26
C ASN A 109 -3.74 3.01 -0.89
N ARG A 110 -4.12 3.01 0.40
CA ARG A 110 -5.22 3.81 0.95
C ARG A 110 -4.75 4.65 2.12
N LEU A 111 -5.36 5.83 2.30
CA LEU A 111 -4.99 6.73 3.38
C LEU A 111 -5.41 6.13 4.74
N PRO A 112 -4.51 6.05 5.74
CA PRO A 112 -4.80 5.48 7.05
C PRO A 112 -5.86 6.24 7.85
N ALA A 113 -5.80 7.57 7.86
CA ALA A 113 -6.76 8.44 8.54
C ALA A 113 -7.00 9.69 7.71
N ALA A 114 -8.21 10.24 7.75
CA ALA A 114 -8.56 11.44 7.02
C ALA A 114 -7.67 12.63 7.40
N GLY A 115 -7.29 13.42 6.42
CA GLY A 115 -6.46 14.60 6.66
C GLY A 115 -6.01 15.28 5.37
N THR A 116 -5.28 16.38 5.53
CA THR A 116 -4.72 17.16 4.43
C THR A 116 -3.28 16.78 4.17
N LEU A 117 -2.93 16.51 2.93
CA LEU A 117 -1.55 16.21 2.52
C LEU A 117 -0.71 17.49 2.58
N GLU A 118 0.11 17.63 3.61
CA GLU A 118 1.05 18.76 3.75
C GLU A 118 2.25 18.60 2.81
N LYS A 119 2.68 17.35 2.58
CA LYS A 119 3.86 17.06 1.80
C LYS A 119 3.71 15.77 1.01
N VAL A 120 4.20 15.78 -0.23
CA VAL A 120 4.33 14.60 -1.09
C VAL A 120 5.76 14.59 -1.64
N ALA A 121 6.62 13.74 -1.08
CA ALA A 121 8.05 13.74 -1.35
C ALA A 121 8.48 12.42 -2.02
N TYR A 122 8.71 12.48 -3.34
CA TYR A 122 9.27 11.37 -4.08
C TYR A 122 10.80 11.40 -4.03
N ARG A 123 11.41 10.26 -3.74
CA ARG A 123 12.85 10.08 -3.77
C ARG A 123 13.22 8.88 -4.65
N PRO A 124 13.98 9.09 -5.74
CA PRO A 124 14.53 7.99 -6.51
C PRO A 124 15.54 7.19 -5.67
N GLY A 125 15.65 5.90 -5.92
CA GLY A 125 16.53 5.04 -5.15
C GLY A 125 16.79 3.70 -5.84
N LYS A 126 17.35 2.76 -5.07
CA LYS A 126 17.62 1.39 -5.49
C LYS A 126 16.36 0.53 -5.39
N PHE A 127 16.47 -0.74 -5.78
CA PHE A 127 15.41 -1.74 -5.69
C PHE A 127 15.95 -2.96 -4.92
N LEU A 128 16.20 -2.77 -3.61
CA LEU A 128 16.59 -3.84 -2.71
C LEU A 128 15.35 -4.57 -2.19
N ASN A 129 15.53 -5.74 -1.58
CA ASN A 129 14.42 -6.48 -0.98
C ASN A 129 13.75 -5.62 0.11
N ALA A 130 12.46 -5.30 -0.07
CA ALA A 130 11.70 -4.44 0.82
C ALA A 130 11.50 -5.00 2.25
N SER A 131 11.75 -6.30 2.47
CA SER A 131 11.73 -6.89 3.81
C SER A 131 12.93 -6.48 4.68
N LEU A 132 14.00 -5.96 4.07
CA LEU A 132 15.19 -5.51 4.78
C LEU A 132 14.99 -4.08 5.32
N ASP A 133 15.49 -3.80 6.50
CA ASP A 133 15.39 -2.46 7.12
C ASP A 133 16.10 -1.38 6.28
N LYS A 134 17.28 -1.69 5.74
CA LYS A 134 18.02 -0.83 4.80
C LYS A 134 17.23 -0.42 3.54
N ALA A 135 16.16 -1.13 3.20
CA ALA A 135 15.31 -0.74 2.08
C ALA A 135 14.59 0.59 2.33
N SER A 136 14.36 0.97 3.59
CA SER A 136 13.77 2.27 3.95
C SER A 136 14.68 3.44 3.55
N GLU A 137 16.00 3.25 3.55
CA GLU A 137 16.98 4.30 3.29
C GLU A 137 17.39 4.38 1.82
N ASP A 138 17.62 3.23 1.19
CA ASP A 138 18.25 3.11 -0.13
C ASP A 138 17.26 3.01 -1.28
N ASN A 139 16.05 2.48 -1.06
CA ASN A 139 15.11 2.18 -2.13
C ASN A 139 14.35 3.42 -2.62
N GLU A 140 13.86 3.33 -3.88
CA GLU A 140 12.86 4.26 -4.40
C GLU A 140 11.69 4.33 -3.42
N ARG A 141 11.33 5.55 -3.01
CA ARG A 141 10.25 5.77 -2.06
C ARG A 141 9.47 7.04 -2.35
N ASN A 142 8.24 7.08 -1.86
CA ASN A 142 7.40 8.25 -1.90
C ASN A 142 6.75 8.44 -0.54
N GLY A 143 7.04 9.55 0.12
CA GLY A 143 6.56 9.89 1.44
C GLY A 143 5.40 10.87 1.39
N LEU A 144 4.40 10.65 2.24
CA LEU A 144 3.29 11.55 2.49
C LEU A 144 3.35 12.01 3.94
N THR A 145 3.22 13.31 4.17
CA THR A 145 2.94 13.88 5.49
C THR A 145 1.49 14.36 5.50
N VAL A 146 0.73 13.88 6.45
CA VAL A 146 -0.71 14.16 6.58
C VAL A 146 -0.97 14.90 7.87
N ALA A 147 -1.60 16.07 7.77
CA ALA A 147 -2.12 16.83 8.90
C ALA A 147 -3.53 16.36 9.22
N LEU A 148 -3.76 15.99 10.48
CA LEU A 148 -5.08 15.69 11.03
C LEU A 148 -5.80 16.98 11.41
N GLU A 149 -7.13 16.91 11.59
CA GLU A 149 -7.95 18.06 11.99
C GLU A 149 -7.56 18.66 13.35
N ASP A 150 -7.01 17.84 14.25
CA ASP A 150 -6.55 18.25 15.58
C ASP A 150 -5.12 18.84 15.59
N GLY A 151 -4.50 18.99 14.42
CA GLY A 151 -3.15 19.53 14.25
C GLY A 151 -2.02 18.51 14.43
N ARG A 152 -2.30 17.27 14.86
CA ARG A 152 -1.30 16.19 14.85
C ARG A 152 -0.94 15.80 13.40
N ARG A 153 0.24 15.24 13.22
CA ARG A 153 0.72 14.79 11.90
C ARG A 153 1.17 13.34 11.96
N TYR A 154 1.01 12.64 10.86
CA TYR A 154 1.55 11.31 10.68
C TYR A 154 2.20 11.14 9.31
N GLY A 155 3.04 10.13 9.16
CA GLY A 155 3.73 9.82 7.91
C GLY A 155 3.27 8.53 7.28
N VAL A 156 3.24 8.47 5.95
CA VAL A 156 3.08 7.23 5.18
C VAL A 156 4.17 7.19 4.11
N VAL A 157 4.95 6.12 4.07
CA VAL A 157 6.03 5.97 3.08
C VAL A 157 5.80 4.72 2.25
N GLN A 158 5.60 4.91 0.95
CA GLN A 158 5.62 3.85 -0.04
C GLN A 158 7.09 3.51 -0.36
N ILE A 159 7.49 2.25 -0.24
CA ILE A 159 8.86 1.79 -0.48
C ILE A 159 8.81 0.68 -1.53
N ALA A 160 9.50 0.90 -2.65
CA ALA A 160 9.61 -0.10 -3.71
C ALA A 160 10.50 -1.27 -3.27
N GLY A 161 10.13 -2.49 -3.65
CA GLY A 161 10.95 -3.70 -3.41
C GLY A 161 11.77 -4.12 -4.62
N LEU A 162 12.42 -5.27 -4.53
CA LEU A 162 13.33 -5.82 -5.55
C LEU A 162 12.71 -5.95 -6.95
N VAL A 163 11.45 -6.32 -7.02
CA VAL A 163 10.71 -6.50 -8.29
C VAL A 163 9.89 -5.25 -8.63
N ALA A 164 9.67 -4.37 -7.66
CA ALA A 164 8.96 -3.12 -7.84
C ALA A 164 9.77 -2.19 -8.75
N ARG A 165 9.15 -1.73 -9.82
CA ARG A 165 9.82 -0.79 -10.75
C ARG A 165 9.13 0.56 -10.84
N ARG A 166 8.09 0.80 -10.03
CA ARG A 166 7.43 2.11 -10.00
C ARG A 166 6.45 2.25 -8.83
N ILE A 167 6.60 3.34 -8.11
CA ILE A 167 5.62 3.88 -7.20
C ILE A 167 4.73 4.85 -8.00
N LEU A 168 3.41 4.70 -7.84
CA LEU A 168 2.43 5.63 -8.36
C LEU A 168 1.74 6.30 -7.18
N CYS A 169 1.84 7.63 -7.14
CA CYS A 169 1.05 8.47 -6.24
C CYS A 169 0.33 9.48 -7.13
N TRP A 170 -0.99 9.52 -7.06
CA TRP A 170 -1.81 10.48 -7.82
C TRP A 170 -2.38 11.59 -6.97
N SER A 171 -2.16 11.54 -5.66
CA SER A 171 -2.51 12.61 -4.73
C SER A 171 -1.43 13.69 -4.68
N LYS A 172 -1.83 14.92 -4.36
CA LYS A 172 -0.98 16.12 -4.38
C LYS A 172 -1.03 16.84 -3.05
N GLU A 173 0.01 17.63 -2.77
CA GLU A 173 0.04 18.57 -1.63
C GLU A 173 -1.17 19.50 -1.64
N GLY A 174 -1.70 19.79 -0.46
CA GLY A 174 -2.90 20.56 -0.25
C GLY A 174 -4.21 19.81 -0.44
N GLN A 175 -4.19 18.57 -0.93
CA GLN A 175 -5.39 17.76 -1.10
C GLN A 175 -5.83 17.16 0.23
N THR A 176 -7.12 17.25 0.54
CA THR A 176 -7.74 16.55 1.67
C THR A 176 -8.31 15.21 1.18
N LEU A 177 -7.97 14.14 1.86
CA LEU A 177 -8.43 12.78 1.57
C LEU A 177 -9.16 12.19 2.78
N ALA A 178 -10.14 11.37 2.48
CA ALA A 178 -10.88 10.62 3.51
C ALA A 178 -10.08 9.38 3.97
N THR A 179 -10.40 8.85 5.15
CA THR A 179 -9.92 7.55 5.62
C THR A 179 -10.30 6.46 4.61
N GLY A 180 -9.35 5.63 4.21
CA GLY A 180 -9.55 4.55 3.24
C GLY A 180 -9.56 5.00 1.78
N GLU A 181 -9.45 6.29 1.48
CA GLU A 181 -9.35 6.81 0.13
C GLU A 181 -8.05 6.36 -0.54
N ARG A 182 -8.13 6.03 -1.84
CA ARG A 182 -6.97 5.57 -2.62
C ARG A 182 -6.05 6.72 -2.94
N PHE A 183 -4.77 6.61 -2.62
CA PHE A 183 -3.78 7.65 -2.94
C PHE A 183 -2.67 7.19 -3.89
N GLY A 184 -2.46 5.88 -4.01
CA GLY A 184 -1.34 5.37 -4.78
C GLY A 184 -1.40 3.87 -5.03
N LEU A 185 -0.38 3.37 -5.73
CA LEU A 185 -0.16 1.96 -6.04
C LEU A 185 1.33 1.71 -6.21
N ILE A 186 1.83 0.58 -5.70
CA ILE A 186 3.21 0.14 -5.93
C ILE A 186 3.18 -1.11 -6.81
N ARG A 187 4.01 -1.16 -7.87
CA ARG A 187 4.07 -2.34 -8.75
C ARG A 187 5.10 -3.33 -8.26
N PHE A 188 4.64 -4.54 -7.92
CA PHE A 188 5.39 -5.77 -7.63
C PHE A 188 6.30 -5.76 -6.38
N GLY A 189 5.76 -6.26 -5.25
CA GLY A 189 6.47 -6.52 -4.00
C GLY A 189 7.03 -5.25 -3.35
N SER A 190 6.53 -4.89 -2.17
CA SER A 190 6.77 -3.57 -1.61
C SER A 190 6.49 -3.55 -0.12
N ARG A 191 6.75 -2.40 0.50
CA ARG A 191 6.45 -2.14 1.91
C ARG A 191 5.83 -0.74 2.05
N LEU A 192 4.88 -0.61 2.96
CA LEU A 192 4.45 0.68 3.47
C LEU A 192 4.87 0.85 4.92
N ASP A 193 5.51 1.98 5.22
CA ASP A 193 5.82 2.38 6.58
C ASP A 193 4.84 3.49 7.01
N ILE A 194 4.26 3.33 8.19
CA ILE A 194 3.36 4.31 8.81
C ILE A 194 4.04 4.81 10.08
N TYR A 195 4.22 6.11 10.21
CA TYR A 195 4.76 6.78 11.39
C TYR A 195 3.59 7.38 12.16
N LEU A 196 3.26 6.79 13.31
CA LEU A 196 2.12 7.21 14.14
C LEU A 196 2.40 8.56 14.81
N PRO A 197 1.37 9.39 15.05
CA PRO A 197 1.51 10.59 15.88
C PRO A 197 1.96 10.22 17.29
N ASP A 198 2.60 11.18 17.98
CA ASP A 198 3.02 11.01 19.37
C ASP A 198 1.84 10.65 20.26
N GLY A 199 2.08 9.75 21.22
CA GLY A 199 1.08 9.27 22.19
C GLY A 199 0.02 8.34 21.59
N VAL A 200 0.17 7.90 20.34
CA VAL A 200 -0.75 6.92 19.69
C VAL A 200 -0.14 5.52 19.73
N GLU A 201 -0.82 4.62 20.44
CA GLU A 201 -0.37 3.23 20.58
C GLU A 201 -0.91 2.35 19.43
N PRO A 202 -0.06 1.45 18.89
CA PRO A 202 -0.49 0.49 17.88
C PRO A 202 -1.41 -0.58 18.47
N LYS A 203 -2.45 -0.96 17.71
CA LYS A 203 -3.38 -2.06 18.06
C LYS A 203 -3.08 -3.35 17.30
N VAL A 204 -1.90 -3.48 16.74
CA VAL A 204 -1.46 -4.60 15.89
C VAL A 204 -0.17 -5.19 16.39
N GLN A 205 0.16 -6.40 15.91
CA GLN A 205 1.37 -7.11 16.28
C GLN A 205 2.12 -7.59 15.02
N ILE A 206 3.43 -7.81 15.16
CA ILE A 206 4.27 -8.41 14.11
C ILE A 206 3.68 -9.77 13.69
N GLY A 207 3.62 -10.02 12.38
CA GLY A 207 3.02 -11.23 11.79
C GLY A 207 1.53 -11.16 11.54
N GLN A 208 0.83 -10.14 12.03
CA GLN A 208 -0.61 -9.98 11.81
C GLN A 208 -0.91 -9.61 10.34
N THR A 209 -1.95 -10.25 9.78
CA THR A 209 -2.43 -9.95 8.42
C THR A 209 -3.25 -8.68 8.39
N MET A 210 -2.96 -7.83 7.41
CA MET A 210 -3.60 -6.55 7.18
C MET A 210 -4.46 -6.57 5.92
N ILE A 211 -5.61 -5.92 5.99
CA ILE A 211 -6.51 -5.65 4.87
C ILE A 211 -6.59 -4.12 4.70
N ALA A 212 -6.11 -3.63 3.56
CA ALA A 212 -6.12 -2.21 3.23
C ALA A 212 -7.52 -1.60 3.33
N GLY A 213 -7.65 -0.51 4.03
CA GLY A 213 -8.92 0.19 4.19
C GLY A 213 -9.87 -0.41 5.25
N GLU A 214 -9.52 -1.55 5.88
CA GLU A 214 -10.43 -2.26 6.80
C GLU A 214 -9.79 -2.56 8.16
N THR A 215 -8.55 -3.09 8.20
CA THR A 215 -7.90 -3.47 9.47
C THR A 215 -7.45 -2.23 10.25
N VAL A 216 -7.87 -2.13 11.51
CA VAL A 216 -7.49 -1.03 12.40
C VAL A 216 -6.05 -1.19 12.85
N LEU A 217 -5.22 -0.16 12.65
CA LEU A 217 -3.83 -0.08 13.10
C LEU A 217 -3.70 0.58 14.47
N ALA A 218 -4.46 1.66 14.70
CA ALA A 218 -4.39 2.48 15.91
C ALA A 218 -5.69 3.27 16.09
N ASP A 219 -5.84 3.88 17.25
CA ASP A 219 -6.96 4.75 17.60
C ASP A 219 -6.40 6.10 18.09
N LEU A 220 -6.63 7.15 17.32
CA LEU A 220 -6.19 8.51 17.59
C LEU A 220 -6.83 9.11 18.87
N ASN A 221 -7.97 8.55 19.29
CA ASN A 221 -8.75 9.02 20.45
C ASN A 221 -8.47 8.20 21.71
N ALA A 222 -7.72 7.10 21.62
CA ALA A 222 -7.34 6.33 22.80
C ALA A 222 -6.43 7.21 23.69
N LYS A 223 -6.81 7.39 24.94
CA LYS A 223 -5.94 8.00 25.95
C LYS A 223 -4.93 6.95 26.38
N SER A 224 -3.64 7.26 26.25
CA SER A 224 -2.54 6.51 26.87
C SER A 224 -2.62 6.61 28.38
#